data_a4f8a7e7649b03e7203e9d0f8f0bf366
#
_entry.id   a4f8a7e7649b03e7203e9d0f8f0bf366
#
_cell.length_a   1.000
_cell.length_b   1.000
_cell.length_c   1.000
_cell.angle_alpha   90.00
_cell.angle_beta   90.00
_cell.angle_gamma   90.00
#
_symmetry.space_group_name_H-M   'P 1'
#
loop_
_entity.id
_entity.type
_entity.pdbx_description
1 polymer ?
#
loop_
_entity_poly.entity_id
_entity_poly.type
_entity_poly.pdbx_seq_one_letter_code
_entity_poly.pdbx_strand_id
1 'polypeptide(L)'
;MRKILSNVLMLAAGMVLLNSCEKFDVPQDVNTLGKGSYVTLTKANNLILDFSNLSGSKASIDVKEFGAEQEKLTIFVAPGTPTQDKTKWKKIKEVPNTNGGIYNLSVSGTEIATAIAPAVIAPGNQYTMYNVVTTKDGRTFDYANTATGFSGNPNYNMALSWSATVICPFIAPIGGKYIVVQDDWVDWSPGDEVDVLDGPGANQVNISKVWPNPAYGSVINPLVINVKPATGEASIPSGLVWGNYGSYNASTLTPNTGFVFSCTGQIIMTIRVNASGFGDQGSLKLILRKK
;
A
#
# COMPACT_ATOMS: atom_id res chain seq x y z
N MET A 1 71.42 18.92 -5.96
CA MET A 1 71.00 17.56 -5.58
C MET A 1 69.54 17.53 -5.05
N ARG A 2 69.09 18.44 -4.19
CA ARG A 2 67.70 18.41 -3.66
C ARG A 2 66.55 18.54 -4.69
N LYS A 3 66.75 19.33 -5.77
CA LYS A 3 65.70 19.50 -6.81
C LYS A 3 65.54 18.26 -7.73
N ILE A 4 66.62 17.51 -7.95
CA ILE A 4 66.57 16.29 -8.77
C ILE A 4 65.86 15.15 -8.03
N LEU A 5 66.07 15.03 -6.71
CA LEU A 5 65.35 14.04 -5.87
C LEU A 5 63.86 14.28 -5.82
N SER A 6 63.42 15.58 -5.76
CA SER A 6 61.99 15.93 -5.75
C SER A 6 61.28 15.60 -7.05
N ASN A 7 61.95 15.79 -8.20
CA ASN A 7 61.38 15.47 -9.50
C ASN A 7 61.30 13.97 -9.78
N VAL A 8 62.26 13.19 -9.29
CA VAL A 8 62.23 11.73 -9.38
C VAL A 8 61.14 11.14 -8.50
N LEU A 9 60.94 11.71 -7.31
CA LEU A 9 59.87 11.26 -6.40
C LEU A 9 58.47 11.58 -6.97
N MET A 10 58.25 12.72 -7.62
CA MET A 10 56.98 13.06 -8.29
C MET A 10 56.72 12.14 -9.51
N LEU A 11 57.78 11.78 -10.28
CA LEU A 11 57.62 10.87 -11.41
C LEU A 11 57.27 9.44 -10.96
N ALA A 12 57.88 8.97 -9.86
CA ALA A 12 57.57 7.67 -9.27
C ALA A 12 56.16 7.60 -8.70
N ALA A 13 55.67 8.66 -8.03
CA ALA A 13 54.33 8.76 -7.52
C ALA A 13 53.29 8.79 -8.67
N GLY A 14 53.58 9.44 -9.78
CA GLY A 14 52.73 9.46 -10.96
C GLY A 14 52.58 8.10 -11.66
N MET A 15 53.65 7.27 -11.67
CA MET A 15 53.59 5.93 -12.25
C MET A 15 52.77 4.92 -11.40
N VAL A 16 52.71 5.10 -10.07
CA VAL A 16 51.90 4.23 -9.19
C VAL A 16 50.40 4.51 -9.36
N LEU A 17 50.02 5.74 -9.69
CA LEU A 17 48.62 6.09 -9.91
C LEU A 17 48.05 5.59 -11.25
N LEU A 18 48.91 5.25 -12.23
CA LEU A 18 48.48 4.75 -13.53
C LEU A 18 48.20 3.24 -13.56
N ASN A 19 48.59 2.50 -12.51
CA ASN A 19 48.29 1.07 -12.39
C ASN A 19 47.03 0.76 -11.59
N SER A 20 46.25 1.76 -11.21
CA SER A 20 44.98 1.59 -10.46
C SER A 20 43.74 1.40 -11.36
N CYS A 21 43.92 1.12 -12.65
CA CYS A 21 42.86 0.50 -13.42
C CYS A 21 42.92 -1.01 -13.16
N GLU A 22 42.27 -1.49 -12.10
CA GLU A 22 41.85 -2.89 -12.10
C GLU A 22 41.11 -3.13 -13.41
N LYS A 23 41.68 -3.97 -14.28
CA LYS A 23 40.92 -4.54 -15.37
C LYS A 23 39.75 -5.25 -14.72
N PHE A 24 38.57 -4.68 -14.81
CA PHE A 24 37.35 -5.48 -14.68
C PHE A 24 37.52 -6.57 -15.75
N ASP A 25 37.85 -7.78 -15.35
CA ASP A 25 37.70 -8.96 -16.17
C ASP A 25 36.24 -9.16 -16.45
N VAL A 26 35.71 -8.37 -17.38
CA VAL A 26 34.41 -8.68 -17.98
C VAL A 26 34.63 -10.02 -18.66
N PRO A 27 33.92 -11.08 -18.31
CA PRO A 27 34.02 -12.35 -18.99
C PRO A 27 33.92 -12.10 -20.49
N GLN A 28 35.00 -12.37 -21.23
CA GLN A 28 35.08 -12.07 -22.67
C GLN A 28 34.14 -12.93 -23.49
N ASP A 29 33.59 -13.97 -22.89
CA ASP A 29 32.59 -14.85 -23.53
C ASP A 29 31.23 -14.66 -22.85
N VAL A 30 30.37 -13.87 -23.50
CA VAL A 30 28.96 -13.70 -23.09
C VAL A 30 28.18 -15.03 -23.05
N ASN A 31 28.69 -16.09 -23.70
CA ASN A 31 28.05 -17.42 -23.65
C ASN A 31 28.30 -18.12 -22.31
N THR A 32 29.30 -17.68 -21.52
CA THR A 32 29.55 -18.19 -20.17
C THR A 32 28.66 -17.51 -19.11
N LEU A 33 28.03 -16.38 -19.45
CA LEU A 33 27.09 -15.73 -18.58
C LEU A 33 25.81 -16.56 -18.51
N GLY A 34 25.46 -17.02 -17.34
CA GLY A 34 24.21 -17.71 -17.11
C GLY A 34 23.01 -16.83 -17.44
N LYS A 35 22.01 -17.37 -18.11
CA LYS A 35 20.74 -16.67 -18.33
C LYS A 35 20.01 -16.51 -17.01
N GLY A 36 19.59 -15.28 -16.67
CA GLY A 36 18.64 -15.03 -15.60
C GLY A 36 17.25 -15.56 -15.92
N SER A 37 16.38 -15.56 -14.95
CA SER A 37 14.97 -15.97 -15.14
C SER A 37 14.04 -15.09 -14.32
N TYR A 38 12.89 -14.75 -14.88
CA TYR A 38 11.82 -14.03 -14.21
C TYR A 38 10.48 -14.35 -14.89
N VAL A 39 9.40 -13.85 -14.34
CA VAL A 39 8.08 -13.91 -14.98
C VAL A 39 7.63 -12.54 -15.42
N THR A 40 7.05 -12.45 -16.62
CA THR A 40 6.45 -11.24 -17.16
C THR A 40 4.96 -11.23 -16.89
N LEU A 41 4.40 -10.09 -16.49
CA LEU A 41 2.96 -9.92 -16.33
C LEU A 41 2.29 -9.94 -17.70
N THR A 42 1.36 -10.85 -17.91
CA THR A 42 0.53 -10.88 -19.11
C THR A 42 -0.84 -10.27 -18.88
N LYS A 43 -1.38 -10.44 -17.65
CA LYS A 43 -2.67 -9.86 -17.28
C LYS A 43 -2.81 -9.74 -15.76
N ALA A 44 -3.33 -8.61 -15.30
CA ALA A 44 -3.87 -8.47 -13.94
C ALA A 44 -5.37 -8.78 -13.99
N ASN A 45 -5.79 -9.90 -13.40
CA ASN A 45 -7.19 -10.33 -13.44
C ASN A 45 -8.00 -9.69 -12.32
N ASN A 46 -7.50 -9.80 -11.08
CA ASN A 46 -8.09 -9.19 -9.90
C ASN A 46 -7.01 -8.86 -8.87
N LEU A 47 -6.96 -7.62 -8.41
CA LEU A 47 -6.02 -7.17 -7.37
C LEU A 47 -6.74 -6.68 -6.11
N ILE A 48 -7.98 -7.14 -5.92
CA ILE A 48 -8.84 -6.75 -4.81
C ILE A 48 -9.27 -7.99 -4.05
N LEU A 49 -9.24 -7.90 -2.73
CA LEU A 49 -9.74 -8.91 -1.80
C LEU A 49 -10.90 -8.33 -1.01
N ASP A 50 -12.05 -8.99 -1.02
CA ASP A 50 -13.20 -8.62 -0.23
C ASP A 50 -13.04 -9.16 1.20
N PHE A 51 -12.96 -8.27 2.17
CA PHE A 51 -12.83 -8.62 3.59
C PHE A 51 -14.02 -9.41 4.10
N SER A 52 -15.22 -9.13 3.59
CA SER A 52 -16.44 -9.81 3.99
C SER A 52 -16.48 -11.27 3.54
N ASN A 53 -15.66 -11.62 2.54
CA ASN A 53 -15.60 -12.97 1.97
C ASN A 53 -14.15 -13.36 1.61
N LEU A 54 -13.27 -13.41 2.59
CA LEU A 54 -11.85 -13.72 2.38
C LEU A 54 -11.61 -15.10 1.77
N SER A 55 -12.45 -16.07 2.05
CA SER A 55 -12.34 -17.43 1.51
C SER A 55 -12.72 -17.51 0.03
N GLY A 56 -13.74 -16.78 -0.39
CA GLY A 56 -14.21 -16.72 -1.79
C GLY A 56 -13.45 -15.69 -2.62
N SER A 57 -12.82 -14.71 -1.99
CA SER A 57 -12.12 -13.63 -2.67
C SER A 57 -10.68 -14.02 -3.00
N LYS A 58 -10.28 -13.82 -4.26
CA LYS A 58 -8.96 -14.18 -4.76
C LYS A 58 -8.36 -13.03 -5.56
N ALA A 59 -7.14 -12.64 -5.17
CA ALA A 59 -6.29 -11.83 -6.03
C ALA A 59 -5.58 -12.72 -7.04
N SER A 60 -5.50 -12.29 -8.31
CA SER A 60 -4.93 -13.12 -9.37
C SER A 60 -4.32 -12.33 -10.51
N ILE A 61 -3.23 -12.89 -11.04
CA ILE A 61 -2.53 -12.42 -12.22
C ILE A 61 -2.15 -13.60 -13.12
N ASP A 62 -2.02 -13.34 -14.40
CA ASP A 62 -1.43 -14.28 -15.35
C ASP A 62 -0.02 -13.80 -15.69
N VAL A 63 0.94 -14.71 -15.64
CA VAL A 63 2.34 -14.43 -15.93
C VAL A 63 2.92 -15.48 -16.86
N LYS A 64 4.00 -15.10 -17.57
CA LYS A 64 4.73 -15.98 -18.48
C LYS A 64 6.21 -16.00 -18.13
N GLU A 65 6.81 -17.16 -18.19
CA GLU A 65 8.25 -17.38 -18.07
C GLU A 65 9.05 -16.54 -19.09
N PHE A 66 10.18 -16.01 -18.60
CA PHE A 66 11.18 -15.36 -19.43
C PHE A 66 12.58 -15.73 -18.95
N GLY A 67 13.46 -16.09 -19.87
CA GLY A 67 14.86 -16.39 -19.59
C GLY A 67 15.16 -17.88 -19.50
N ALA A 68 15.84 -18.31 -18.43
CA ALA A 68 16.15 -19.72 -18.18
C ALA A 68 14.91 -20.50 -17.80
N GLU A 69 14.85 -21.76 -18.22
CA GLU A 69 13.69 -22.64 -17.99
C GLU A 69 13.39 -22.82 -16.50
N GLN A 70 12.14 -22.62 -16.15
CA GLN A 70 11.67 -22.64 -14.75
C GLN A 70 11.16 -24.03 -14.36
N GLU A 71 11.47 -24.44 -13.14
CA GLU A 71 10.88 -25.61 -12.50
C GLU A 71 9.56 -25.25 -11.83
N LYS A 72 9.58 -24.17 -11.03
CA LYS A 72 8.42 -23.72 -10.25
C LYS A 72 8.51 -22.25 -9.86
N LEU A 73 7.39 -21.71 -9.43
CA LEU A 73 7.27 -20.47 -8.68
C LEU A 73 6.91 -20.78 -7.22
N THR A 74 7.53 -20.06 -6.27
CA THR A 74 7.08 -20.04 -4.89
C THR A 74 6.50 -18.67 -4.58
N ILE A 75 5.25 -18.63 -4.13
CA ILE A 75 4.58 -17.38 -3.79
C ILE A 75 4.76 -17.11 -2.30
N PHE A 76 5.26 -15.92 -1.99
CA PHE A 76 5.34 -15.35 -0.64
C PHE A 76 4.45 -14.13 -0.53
N VAL A 77 4.17 -13.69 0.68
CA VAL A 77 3.43 -12.45 0.98
C VAL A 77 4.10 -11.66 2.09
N ALA A 78 4.00 -10.34 2.00
CA ALA A 78 4.28 -9.45 3.12
C ALA A 78 3.22 -8.34 3.18
N PRO A 79 2.87 -7.83 4.37
CA PRO A 79 2.04 -6.65 4.52
C PRO A 79 2.70 -5.39 3.95
N GLY A 80 1.91 -4.51 3.34
CA GLY A 80 2.34 -3.21 2.83
C GLY A 80 2.91 -3.22 1.42
N THR A 81 3.69 -2.19 1.11
CA THR A 81 4.33 -1.99 -0.19
C THR A 81 5.51 -2.95 -0.42
N PRO A 82 5.96 -3.14 -1.68
CA PRO A 82 7.07 -4.04 -1.97
C PRO A 82 8.34 -3.72 -1.17
N THR A 83 8.95 -4.77 -0.60
CA THR A 83 10.20 -4.69 0.17
C THR A 83 11.17 -5.78 -0.24
N GLN A 84 12.46 -5.48 -0.28
CA GLN A 84 13.53 -6.46 -0.50
C GLN A 84 13.92 -7.23 0.77
N ASP A 85 13.36 -6.85 1.92
CA ASP A 85 13.60 -7.53 3.20
C ASP A 85 12.84 -8.86 3.27
N LYS A 86 13.53 -9.93 2.93
CA LYS A 86 12.99 -11.30 2.90
C LYS A 86 12.56 -11.82 4.29
N THR A 87 13.00 -11.21 5.38
CA THR A 87 12.57 -11.64 6.73
C THR A 87 11.08 -11.41 6.95
N LYS A 88 10.49 -10.47 6.21
CA LYS A 88 9.07 -10.14 6.22
C LYS A 88 8.23 -11.04 5.33
N TRP A 89 8.86 -11.82 4.42
CA TRP A 89 8.14 -12.65 3.47
C TRP A 89 7.67 -13.94 4.13
N LYS A 90 6.40 -14.22 4.02
CA LYS A 90 5.77 -15.45 4.52
C LYS A 90 5.35 -16.32 3.34
N LYS A 91 5.78 -17.57 3.32
CA LYS A 91 5.45 -18.50 2.23
C LYS A 91 3.95 -18.79 2.22
N ILE A 92 3.35 -18.73 1.03
CA ILE A 92 1.97 -19.15 0.78
C ILE A 92 1.98 -20.55 0.17
N LYS A 93 2.51 -20.69 -1.06
CA LYS A 93 2.47 -21.96 -1.80
C LYS A 93 3.52 -22.03 -2.90
N GLU A 94 3.65 -23.23 -3.46
CA GLU A 94 4.43 -23.50 -4.68
C GLU A 94 3.49 -23.74 -5.85
N VAL A 95 3.89 -23.28 -7.02
CA VAL A 95 3.18 -23.47 -8.28
C VAL A 95 4.18 -24.09 -9.27
N PRO A 96 4.04 -25.39 -9.59
CA PRO A 96 4.94 -26.07 -10.53
C PRO A 96 4.75 -25.55 -11.96
N ASN A 97 5.81 -25.61 -12.76
CA ASN A 97 5.73 -25.29 -14.19
C ASN A 97 5.18 -26.48 -14.97
N THR A 98 3.85 -26.60 -15.04
CA THR A 98 3.15 -27.67 -15.74
C THR A 98 2.56 -27.26 -17.09
N ASN A 99 2.66 -25.96 -17.44
CA ASN A 99 1.98 -25.41 -18.63
C ASN A 99 2.95 -24.58 -19.48
N GLY A 100 4.15 -25.10 -19.77
CA GLY A 100 5.10 -24.48 -20.70
C GLY A 100 5.47 -23.03 -20.33
N GLY A 101 5.67 -22.73 -19.04
CA GLY A 101 6.03 -21.40 -18.56
C GLY A 101 4.87 -20.40 -18.46
N ILE A 102 3.63 -20.84 -18.59
CA ILE A 102 2.43 -20.02 -18.37
C ILE A 102 1.85 -20.35 -17.00
N TYR A 103 1.70 -19.32 -16.14
CA TYR A 103 1.17 -19.49 -14.79
C TYR A 103 -0.06 -18.58 -14.59
N ASN A 104 -1.13 -19.19 -14.06
CA ASN A 104 -2.28 -18.46 -13.56
C ASN A 104 -2.15 -18.39 -12.03
N LEU A 105 -1.56 -17.29 -11.53
CA LEU A 105 -1.30 -17.13 -10.11
C LEU A 105 -2.54 -16.59 -9.42
N SER A 106 -2.94 -17.24 -8.35
CA SER A 106 -4.12 -16.85 -7.58
C SER A 106 -3.85 -17.07 -6.09
N VAL A 107 -4.18 -16.10 -5.27
CA VAL A 107 -4.04 -16.14 -3.81
C VAL A 107 -5.33 -15.65 -3.18
N SER A 108 -5.93 -16.47 -2.29
CA SER A 108 -7.14 -16.11 -1.55
C SER A 108 -6.80 -15.27 -0.31
N GLY A 109 -7.80 -14.52 0.18
CA GLY A 109 -7.66 -13.79 1.44
C GLY A 109 -7.34 -14.70 2.63
N THR A 110 -7.90 -15.92 2.64
CA THR A 110 -7.62 -16.92 3.68
C THR A 110 -6.18 -17.42 3.63
N GLU A 111 -5.63 -17.67 2.43
CA GLU A 111 -4.22 -18.06 2.28
C GLU A 111 -3.27 -16.96 2.81
N ILE A 112 -3.59 -15.69 2.55
CA ILE A 112 -2.83 -14.56 3.09
C ILE A 112 -2.95 -14.54 4.62
N ALA A 113 -4.17 -14.57 5.16
CA ALA A 113 -4.41 -14.54 6.61
C ALA A 113 -3.65 -15.65 7.34
N THR A 114 -3.63 -16.87 6.78
CA THR A 114 -2.89 -18.00 7.34
C THR A 114 -1.39 -17.76 7.31
N ALA A 115 -0.86 -17.25 6.21
CA ALA A 115 0.58 -17.04 6.04
C ALA A 115 1.14 -15.95 6.97
N ILE A 116 0.38 -14.87 7.21
CA ILE A 116 0.83 -13.75 8.04
C ILE A 116 0.55 -13.92 9.53
N ALA A 117 -0.15 -14.99 9.95
CA ALA A 117 -0.48 -15.21 11.36
C ALA A 117 0.77 -15.08 12.26
N PRO A 118 0.67 -14.47 13.46
CA PRO A 118 -0.54 -14.02 14.17
C PRO A 118 -1.05 -12.63 13.74
N ALA A 119 -0.44 -11.95 12.76
CA ALA A 119 -0.97 -10.69 12.26
C ALA A 119 -2.34 -10.92 11.58
N VAL A 120 -3.21 -9.93 11.67
CA VAL A 120 -4.59 -10.01 11.19
C VAL A 120 -4.72 -9.24 9.88
N ILE A 121 -5.39 -9.86 8.90
CA ILE A 121 -5.78 -9.16 7.68
C ILE A 121 -6.85 -8.12 8.01
N ALA A 122 -6.73 -6.92 7.46
CA ALA A 122 -7.66 -5.82 7.73
C ALA A 122 -8.03 -5.07 6.44
N PRO A 123 -9.26 -4.54 6.34
CA PRO A 123 -9.67 -3.71 5.23
C PRO A 123 -8.85 -2.42 5.19
N GLY A 124 -8.61 -1.91 3.97
CA GLY A 124 -7.73 -0.77 3.71
C GLY A 124 -6.24 -1.12 3.62
N ASN A 125 -5.84 -2.32 4.05
CA ASN A 125 -4.45 -2.75 3.96
C ASN A 125 -4.11 -3.33 2.59
N GLN A 126 -2.88 -3.13 2.18
CA GLN A 126 -2.27 -3.73 1.01
C GLN A 126 -1.38 -4.90 1.43
N TYR A 127 -1.40 -5.94 0.62
CA TYR A 127 -0.52 -7.11 0.75
C TYR A 127 0.23 -7.31 -0.55
N THR A 128 1.56 -7.42 -0.46
CA THR A 128 2.41 -7.66 -1.61
C THR A 128 2.79 -9.13 -1.68
N MET A 129 2.46 -9.76 -2.80
CA MET A 129 2.91 -11.10 -3.16
C MET A 129 4.26 -11.01 -3.89
N TYR A 130 5.14 -11.98 -3.62
CA TYR A 130 6.45 -12.11 -4.26
C TYR A 130 6.54 -13.47 -4.93
N ASN A 131 6.94 -13.46 -6.20
CA ASN A 131 7.17 -14.65 -6.99
C ASN A 131 8.67 -14.98 -6.95
N VAL A 132 9.04 -16.04 -6.24
CA VAL A 132 10.40 -16.59 -6.27
C VAL A 132 10.44 -17.65 -7.35
N VAL A 133 11.19 -17.39 -8.41
CA VAL A 133 11.41 -18.30 -9.53
C VAL A 133 12.50 -19.29 -9.14
N THR A 134 12.25 -20.58 -9.31
CA THR A 134 13.28 -21.62 -9.25
C THR A 134 13.45 -22.19 -10.65
N THR A 135 14.67 -22.16 -11.17
CA THR A 135 15.01 -22.72 -12.49
C THR A 135 15.36 -24.22 -12.38
N LYS A 136 15.31 -24.94 -13.48
CA LYS A 136 15.64 -26.37 -13.53
C LYS A 136 17.07 -26.69 -13.11
N ASP A 137 17.98 -25.73 -13.20
CA ASP A 137 19.37 -25.84 -12.72
C ASP A 137 19.53 -25.43 -11.25
N GLY A 138 18.42 -25.19 -10.52
CA GLY A 138 18.38 -24.94 -9.09
C GLY A 138 18.65 -23.49 -8.65
N ARG A 139 18.91 -22.56 -9.59
CA ARG A 139 19.07 -21.13 -9.24
C ARG A 139 17.74 -20.51 -8.89
N THR A 140 17.77 -19.47 -8.04
CA THR A 140 16.58 -18.72 -7.65
C THR A 140 16.69 -17.26 -8.01
N PHE A 141 15.58 -16.69 -8.48
CA PHE A 141 15.46 -15.29 -8.85
C PHE A 141 14.19 -14.71 -8.21
N ASP A 142 14.32 -13.54 -7.60
CA ASP A 142 13.21 -12.88 -6.91
C ASP A 142 13.38 -11.36 -6.85
N TYR A 143 12.41 -10.68 -6.26
CA TYR A 143 12.40 -9.23 -6.13
C TYR A 143 13.60 -8.70 -5.31
N ALA A 144 14.10 -9.45 -4.33
CA ALA A 144 15.18 -9.01 -3.45
C ALA A 144 16.58 -9.15 -4.09
N ASN A 145 16.76 -10.11 -5.00
CA ASN A 145 18.04 -10.31 -5.72
C ASN A 145 18.05 -9.70 -7.13
N THR A 146 17.00 -8.95 -7.49
CA THR A 146 16.93 -8.22 -8.77
C THR A 146 17.18 -6.74 -8.53
N ALA A 147 18.11 -6.16 -9.29
CA ALA A 147 18.39 -4.72 -9.21
C ALA A 147 17.13 -3.89 -9.52
N THR A 148 16.92 -2.83 -8.76
CA THR A 148 15.73 -1.97 -8.87
C THR A 148 15.56 -1.34 -10.25
N GLY A 149 16.65 -1.06 -10.96
CA GLY A 149 16.63 -0.58 -12.35
C GLY A 149 16.03 -1.58 -13.35
N PHE A 150 15.97 -2.87 -13.00
CA PHE A 150 15.31 -3.89 -13.82
C PHE A 150 13.87 -4.14 -13.33
N SER A 151 13.69 -4.39 -12.03
CA SER A 151 12.38 -4.74 -11.48
C SER A 151 11.33 -3.62 -11.62
N GLY A 152 11.76 -2.35 -11.58
CA GLY A 152 10.89 -1.19 -11.75
C GLY A 152 10.77 -0.68 -13.19
N ASN A 153 11.48 -1.26 -14.15
CA ASN A 153 11.46 -0.79 -15.54
C ASN A 153 10.27 -1.41 -16.30
N PRO A 154 9.33 -0.59 -16.80
CA PRO A 154 8.14 -1.09 -17.48
C PRO A 154 8.45 -1.87 -18.77
N ASN A 155 9.62 -1.66 -19.40
CA ASN A 155 10.01 -2.39 -20.61
C ASN A 155 10.23 -3.89 -20.36
N TYR A 156 10.56 -4.29 -19.14
CA TYR A 156 10.72 -5.71 -18.78
C TYR A 156 9.41 -6.34 -18.31
N ASN A 157 8.45 -5.54 -17.90
CA ASN A 157 7.14 -5.99 -17.37
C ASN A 157 7.26 -7.12 -16.35
N MET A 158 8.28 -7.05 -15.49
CA MET A 158 8.57 -8.08 -14.49
C MET A 158 7.47 -8.16 -13.45
N ALA A 159 7.00 -9.38 -13.18
CA ALA A 159 6.03 -9.67 -12.14
C ALA A 159 6.68 -10.47 -10.98
N LEU A 160 7.86 -10.04 -10.52
CA LEU A 160 8.50 -10.61 -9.33
C LEU A 160 7.83 -10.16 -8.03
N SER A 161 7.07 -9.07 -8.09
CA SER A 161 6.15 -8.66 -7.04
C SER A 161 4.86 -8.10 -7.63
N TRP A 162 3.75 -8.28 -6.93
CA TRP A 162 2.43 -7.73 -7.25
C TRP A 162 1.62 -7.58 -5.98
N SER A 163 0.69 -6.63 -5.95
CA SER A 163 -0.02 -6.28 -4.72
C SER A 163 -1.52 -6.40 -4.89
N ALA A 164 -2.18 -6.76 -3.80
CA ALA A 164 -3.63 -6.72 -3.68
C ALA A 164 -4.04 -5.88 -2.47
N THR A 165 -5.16 -5.17 -2.61
CA THR A 165 -5.74 -4.35 -1.55
C THR A 165 -6.97 -5.05 -0.99
N VAL A 166 -7.07 -5.08 0.33
CA VAL A 166 -8.27 -5.58 1.01
C VAL A 166 -9.28 -4.45 1.09
N ILE A 167 -10.44 -4.66 0.52
CA ILE A 167 -11.55 -3.72 0.56
C ILE A 167 -12.69 -4.24 1.43
N CYS A 168 -13.58 -3.35 1.78
CA CYS A 168 -14.85 -3.65 2.40
C CYS A 168 -15.92 -2.88 1.61
N PRO A 169 -16.66 -3.52 0.70
CA PRO A 169 -17.76 -2.87 0.01
C PRO A 169 -18.73 -2.21 0.99
N PHE A 170 -19.13 -1.00 0.67
CA PHE A 170 -20.06 -0.28 1.52
C PHE A 170 -21.47 -0.85 1.37
N ILE A 171 -22.04 -1.30 2.48
CA ILE A 171 -23.41 -1.84 2.56
C ILE A 171 -24.16 -1.07 3.65
N ALA A 172 -25.14 -0.29 3.26
CA ALA A 172 -26.07 0.36 4.17
C ALA A 172 -27.15 -0.62 4.66
N PRO A 173 -27.77 -0.39 5.85
CA PRO A 173 -27.57 0.73 6.74
C PRO A 173 -26.39 0.53 7.69
N ILE A 174 -25.64 1.59 7.95
CA ILE A 174 -24.58 1.58 8.96
C ILE A 174 -24.83 2.53 10.13
N GLY A 175 -25.92 3.29 10.08
CA GLY A 175 -26.34 4.19 11.13
C GLY A 175 -26.37 3.53 12.51
N GLY A 176 -26.16 4.32 13.56
CA GLY A 176 -26.17 3.87 14.95
C GLY A 176 -25.22 4.67 15.85
N LYS A 177 -24.99 4.11 17.04
CA LYS A 177 -24.01 4.65 17.99
C LYS A 177 -22.61 4.19 17.64
N TYR A 178 -21.68 5.12 17.63
CA TYR A 178 -20.27 4.90 17.42
C TYR A 178 -19.46 5.41 18.60
N ILE A 179 -18.32 4.80 18.83
CA ILE A 179 -17.34 5.22 19.84
C ILE A 179 -16.21 5.94 19.14
N VAL A 180 -15.84 7.11 19.64
CA VAL A 180 -14.65 7.83 19.19
C VAL A 180 -13.42 7.05 19.60
N VAL A 181 -12.58 6.71 18.60
CA VAL A 181 -11.29 6.07 18.82
C VAL A 181 -10.18 7.11 18.79
N GLN A 182 -10.29 8.07 17.88
CA GLN A 182 -9.36 9.19 17.72
C GLN A 182 -10.12 10.40 17.18
N ASP A 183 -9.84 11.57 17.75
CA ASP A 183 -10.25 12.87 17.25
C ASP A 183 -9.10 13.87 17.45
N ASP A 184 -8.48 14.28 16.35
CA ASP A 184 -7.35 15.23 16.40
C ASP A 184 -7.81 16.68 16.64
N TRP A 185 -9.12 16.98 16.56
CA TRP A 185 -9.67 18.27 16.98
C TRP A 185 -9.78 18.40 18.50
N VAL A 186 -9.72 17.25 19.21
CA VAL A 186 -9.84 17.18 20.67
C VAL A 186 -11.18 17.70 21.21
N ASP A 187 -12.22 17.69 20.36
CA ASP A 187 -13.59 18.01 20.76
C ASP A 187 -14.27 16.81 21.43
N TRP A 188 -13.92 15.61 20.99
CA TRP A 188 -14.30 14.33 21.55
C TRP A 188 -13.12 13.65 22.22
N SER A 189 -13.37 13.02 23.35
CA SER A 189 -12.41 12.13 23.98
C SER A 189 -12.54 10.70 23.44
N PRO A 190 -11.46 9.91 23.34
CA PRO A 190 -11.56 8.49 23.07
C PRO A 190 -12.51 7.81 24.07
N GLY A 191 -13.49 7.08 23.55
CA GLY A 191 -14.55 6.45 24.34
C GLY A 191 -15.89 7.18 24.33
N ASP A 192 -15.94 8.44 23.91
CA ASP A 192 -17.19 9.19 23.77
C ASP A 192 -18.09 8.59 22.68
N GLU A 193 -19.41 8.75 22.85
CA GLU A 193 -20.40 8.28 21.89
C GLU A 193 -20.82 9.37 20.92
N VAL A 194 -20.90 9.02 19.64
CA VAL A 194 -21.40 9.89 18.57
C VAL A 194 -22.46 9.18 17.75
N ASP A 195 -23.46 9.94 17.30
CA ASP A 195 -24.50 9.43 16.41
C ASP A 195 -24.09 9.54 14.96
N VAL A 196 -24.07 8.40 14.28
CA VAL A 196 -23.91 8.29 12.84
C VAL A 196 -25.25 7.91 12.23
N LEU A 197 -25.66 8.61 11.18
CA LEU A 197 -26.90 8.39 10.46
C LEU A 197 -26.62 7.99 9.02
N ASP A 198 -27.46 7.18 8.44
CA ASP A 198 -27.45 6.91 7.01
C ASP A 198 -28.02 8.09 6.21
N GLY A 199 -27.52 8.33 5.03
CA GLY A 199 -28.03 9.37 4.17
C GLY A 199 -27.29 10.71 4.28
N PRO A 200 -27.84 11.80 3.68
CA PRO A 200 -29.15 11.89 2.99
C PRO A 200 -29.25 11.14 1.66
N GLY A 201 -28.14 10.82 1.00
CA GLY A 201 -28.14 10.03 -0.24
C GLY A 201 -27.86 8.55 -0.01
N ALA A 202 -28.05 7.73 -1.05
CA ALA A 202 -27.94 6.27 -0.97
C ALA A 202 -26.55 5.75 -0.52
N ASN A 203 -25.50 6.46 -0.88
CA ASN A 203 -24.11 6.10 -0.54
C ASN A 203 -23.48 7.21 0.30
N GLN A 204 -24.21 7.68 1.28
CA GLN A 204 -23.78 8.71 2.20
C GLN A 204 -24.06 8.28 3.64
N VAL A 205 -23.17 8.73 4.50
CA VAL A 205 -23.38 8.71 5.95
C VAL A 205 -23.12 10.09 6.49
N ASN A 206 -23.75 10.42 7.60
CA ASN A 206 -23.49 11.68 8.25
C ASN A 206 -23.25 11.50 9.74
N ILE A 207 -22.39 12.34 10.27
CA ILE A 207 -22.15 12.51 11.69
C ILE A 207 -22.98 13.71 12.10
N SER A 208 -24.04 13.49 12.88
CA SER A 208 -25.05 14.50 13.18
C SER A 208 -24.51 15.67 13.99
N LYS A 209 -23.53 15.41 14.85
CA LYS A 209 -22.85 16.42 15.65
C LYS A 209 -21.37 16.09 15.67
N VAL A 210 -20.57 16.97 15.08
CA VAL A 210 -19.10 16.83 15.11
C VAL A 210 -18.54 17.52 16.35
N TRP A 211 -19.29 18.47 16.93
CA TRP A 211 -18.91 19.17 18.15
C TRP A 211 -19.85 18.83 19.30
N PRO A 212 -19.33 18.18 20.35
CA PRO A 212 -20.13 17.82 21.50
C PRO A 212 -20.43 19.02 22.40
N ASN A 213 -19.54 20.03 22.41
CA ASN A 213 -19.67 21.15 23.32
C ASN A 213 -20.54 22.27 22.71
N PRO A 214 -21.76 22.50 23.22
CA PRO A 214 -22.63 23.54 22.71
C PRO A 214 -22.08 24.96 22.91
N ALA A 215 -21.06 25.14 23.74
CA ALA A 215 -20.40 26.44 23.89
C ALA A 215 -19.61 26.87 22.65
N TYR A 216 -19.26 25.94 21.77
CA TYR A 216 -18.48 26.21 20.56
C TYR A 216 -19.34 26.48 19.33
N GLY A 217 -20.65 26.38 19.38
CA GLY A 217 -21.43 26.69 18.21
C GLY A 217 -22.93 26.82 18.43
N SER A 218 -23.50 27.87 17.86
CA SER A 218 -24.95 28.06 17.76
C SER A 218 -25.55 27.33 16.56
N VAL A 219 -24.74 26.93 15.59
CA VAL A 219 -25.15 26.20 14.38
C VAL A 219 -24.28 24.95 14.24
N ILE A 220 -24.91 23.79 14.31
CA ILE A 220 -24.26 22.50 14.11
C ILE A 220 -24.93 21.83 12.91
N ASN A 221 -24.18 21.66 11.82
CA ASN A 221 -24.62 20.93 10.65
C ASN A 221 -24.02 19.52 10.63
N PRO A 222 -24.72 18.54 10.05
CA PRO A 222 -24.15 17.22 9.87
C PRO A 222 -22.89 17.25 8.99
N LEU A 223 -21.89 16.46 9.35
CA LEU A 223 -20.76 16.18 8.49
C LEU A 223 -21.13 15.05 7.54
N VAL A 224 -21.44 15.40 6.29
CA VAL A 224 -21.87 14.43 5.27
C VAL A 224 -20.67 13.84 4.56
N ILE A 225 -20.56 12.53 4.60
CA ILE A 225 -19.48 11.73 4.00
C ILE A 225 -20.02 10.97 2.80
N ASN A 226 -19.45 11.17 1.62
CA ASN A 226 -19.74 10.41 0.41
C ASN A 226 -18.89 9.15 0.38
N VAL A 227 -19.50 8.01 0.07
CA VAL A 227 -18.84 6.71 0.07
C VAL A 227 -18.91 6.09 -1.32
N LYS A 228 -17.79 5.57 -1.82
CA LYS A 228 -17.77 4.72 -3.03
C LYS A 228 -18.21 3.32 -2.66
N PRO A 229 -19.35 2.81 -3.18
CA PRO A 229 -19.90 1.54 -2.72
C PRO A 229 -18.97 0.34 -2.92
N ALA A 230 -18.23 0.33 -4.02
CA ALA A 230 -17.38 -0.80 -4.38
C ALA A 230 -16.17 -1.00 -3.44
N THR A 231 -15.66 0.09 -2.83
CA THR A 231 -14.39 0.05 -2.09
C THR A 231 -14.48 0.52 -0.65
N GLY A 232 -15.57 1.22 -0.29
CA GLY A 232 -15.68 1.91 1.00
C GLY A 232 -14.85 3.18 1.11
N GLU A 233 -14.14 3.58 0.03
CA GLU A 233 -13.43 4.87 0.00
C GLU A 233 -14.40 6.01 0.24
N ALA A 234 -14.00 6.95 1.07
CA ALA A 234 -14.83 8.04 1.54
C ALA A 234 -14.22 9.40 1.26
N SER A 235 -15.08 10.38 1.03
CA SER A 235 -14.69 11.77 0.81
C SER A 235 -15.74 12.73 1.36
N ILE A 236 -15.32 13.96 1.66
CA ILE A 236 -16.22 15.05 2.07
C ILE A 236 -16.02 16.20 1.07
N PRO A 237 -17.10 16.82 0.58
CA PRO A 237 -16.99 17.98 -0.31
C PRO A 237 -16.21 19.13 0.34
N SER A 238 -15.47 19.89 -0.47
CA SER A 238 -14.85 21.12 -0.01
C SER A 238 -15.92 22.18 0.30
N GLY A 239 -15.67 22.99 1.31
CA GLY A 239 -16.58 24.07 1.70
C GLY A 239 -17.82 23.60 2.48
N LEU A 240 -17.90 22.32 2.86
CA LEU A 240 -18.95 21.87 3.76
C LEU A 240 -18.74 22.51 5.13
N VAL A 241 -19.69 23.35 5.55
CA VAL A 241 -19.69 23.96 6.86
C VAL A 241 -20.40 23.05 7.84
N TRP A 242 -19.72 22.54 8.87
CA TRP A 242 -20.31 21.65 9.86
C TRP A 242 -20.55 22.30 11.23
N GLY A 243 -20.00 23.50 11.46
CA GLY A 243 -20.21 24.20 12.73
C GLY A 243 -19.66 25.61 12.73
N ASN A 244 -19.78 26.30 13.85
CA ASN A 244 -19.20 27.59 14.04
C ASN A 244 -18.66 27.78 15.47
N TYR A 245 -17.55 28.47 15.61
CA TYR A 245 -17.03 28.97 16.88
C TYR A 245 -17.54 30.41 17.09
N GLY A 246 -18.78 30.57 17.46
CA GLY A 246 -19.41 31.89 17.52
C GLY A 246 -19.49 32.57 16.15
N SER A 247 -18.55 33.45 15.84
CA SER A 247 -18.47 34.14 14.54
C SER A 247 -17.67 33.37 13.48
N TYR A 248 -16.98 32.29 13.82
CA TYR A 248 -16.05 31.60 12.95
C TYR A 248 -16.61 30.26 12.48
N ASN A 249 -16.87 30.13 11.20
CA ASN A 249 -17.35 28.89 10.62
C ASN A 249 -16.21 27.90 10.44
N ALA A 250 -16.44 26.66 10.85
CA ALA A 250 -15.59 25.53 10.49
C ALA A 250 -16.10 24.89 9.20
N SER A 251 -15.23 24.76 8.23
CA SER A 251 -15.54 24.16 6.93
C SER A 251 -14.41 23.25 6.45
N THR A 252 -14.74 22.41 5.48
CA THR A 252 -13.76 21.50 4.86
C THR A 252 -12.99 22.19 3.75
N LEU A 253 -11.70 21.87 3.63
CA LEU A 253 -10.86 22.11 2.45
C LEU A 253 -10.54 20.79 1.77
N THR A 254 -10.03 20.80 0.54
CA THR A 254 -9.49 19.60 -0.12
C THR A 254 -8.00 19.45 0.21
N PRO A 255 -7.51 18.18 0.26
CA PRO A 255 -8.21 16.92 0.15
C PRO A 255 -8.89 16.48 1.45
N ASN A 256 -10.05 15.81 1.35
CA ASN A 256 -10.68 15.08 2.43
C ASN A 256 -10.84 13.64 1.99
N THR A 257 -10.18 12.71 2.66
CA THR A 257 -10.12 11.30 2.25
C THR A 257 -10.29 10.38 3.44
N GLY A 258 -10.78 9.18 3.18
CA GLY A 258 -10.92 8.18 4.22
C GLY A 258 -11.61 6.92 3.74
N PHE A 259 -12.14 6.18 4.69
CA PHE A 259 -12.87 4.93 4.45
C PHE A 259 -14.05 4.81 5.40
N VAL A 260 -15.13 4.23 4.89
CA VAL A 260 -16.27 3.75 5.68
C VAL A 260 -16.32 2.23 5.48
N PHE A 261 -15.87 1.49 6.47
CA PHE A 261 -15.84 0.03 6.45
C PHE A 261 -17.10 -0.53 7.11
N SER A 262 -18.14 -0.74 6.32
CA SER A 262 -19.42 -1.30 6.83
C SER A 262 -19.24 -2.71 7.42
N CYS A 263 -18.30 -3.51 6.92
CA CYS A 263 -17.99 -4.85 7.40
C CYS A 263 -17.36 -4.91 8.79
N THR A 264 -16.70 -3.85 9.23
CA THR A 264 -16.08 -3.74 10.57
C THR A 264 -16.71 -2.66 11.42
N GLY A 265 -17.66 -1.90 10.88
CA GLY A 265 -18.26 -0.77 11.55
C GLY A 265 -17.28 0.37 11.87
N GLN A 266 -16.27 0.59 11.00
CA GLN A 266 -15.31 1.68 11.19
C GLN A 266 -15.51 2.80 10.20
N ILE A 267 -15.34 4.03 10.67
CA ILE A 267 -15.23 5.25 9.85
C ILE A 267 -13.88 5.86 10.15
N ILE A 268 -13.06 6.04 9.13
CA ILE A 268 -11.71 6.62 9.24
C ILE A 268 -11.65 7.77 8.24
N MET A 269 -11.54 9.01 8.72
CA MET A 269 -11.47 10.20 7.87
C MET A 269 -10.24 11.02 8.22
N THR A 270 -9.59 11.57 7.19
CA THR A 270 -8.63 12.67 7.31
C THR A 270 -9.26 13.88 6.66
N ILE A 271 -9.54 14.89 7.46
CA ILE A 271 -10.32 16.06 7.07
C ILE A 271 -9.43 17.30 7.18
N ARG A 272 -9.31 18.01 6.08
CA ARG A 272 -8.61 19.31 6.08
C ARG A 272 -9.60 20.40 6.45
N VAL A 273 -9.30 21.09 7.53
CA VAL A 273 -10.21 22.01 8.19
C VAL A 273 -9.81 23.44 7.91
N ASN A 274 -10.79 24.29 7.60
CA ASN A 274 -10.65 25.72 7.55
C ASN A 274 -11.52 26.36 8.64
N ALA A 275 -10.92 27.14 9.50
CA ALA A 275 -11.64 27.99 10.45
C ALA A 275 -11.70 29.42 9.92
N SER A 276 -12.89 29.93 9.66
CA SER A 276 -13.07 31.31 9.17
C SER A 276 -12.39 32.30 10.13
N GLY A 277 -11.53 33.17 9.59
CA GLY A 277 -10.73 34.09 10.39
C GLY A 277 -9.38 33.56 10.88
N PHE A 278 -9.20 32.24 10.94
CA PHE A 278 -7.93 31.60 11.33
C PHE A 278 -7.25 30.84 10.18
N GLY A 279 -7.98 30.60 9.07
CA GLY A 279 -7.45 29.95 7.89
C GLY A 279 -7.40 28.43 8.01
N ASP A 280 -6.51 27.84 7.22
CA ASP A 280 -6.29 26.39 7.15
C ASP A 280 -5.65 25.84 8.43
N GLN A 281 -6.34 24.93 9.09
CA GLN A 281 -5.90 24.27 10.32
C GLN A 281 -5.17 22.94 10.06
N GLY A 282 -4.94 22.60 8.79
CA GLY A 282 -4.31 21.35 8.40
C GLY A 282 -5.29 20.17 8.32
N SER A 283 -4.71 18.98 8.16
CA SER A 283 -5.43 17.74 8.05
C SER A 283 -5.52 17.05 9.40
N LEU A 284 -6.74 16.82 9.88
CA LEU A 284 -7.07 16.27 11.18
C LEU A 284 -7.77 14.91 11.00
N LYS A 285 -7.44 13.96 11.84
CA LYS A 285 -7.95 12.60 11.75
C LYS A 285 -9.10 12.37 12.70
N LEU A 286 -10.14 11.70 12.20
CA LEU A 286 -11.28 11.22 12.97
C LEU A 286 -11.44 9.72 12.73
N ILE A 287 -11.45 8.93 13.80
CA ILE A 287 -11.71 7.49 13.76
C ILE A 287 -12.87 7.17 14.68
N LEU A 288 -13.89 6.56 14.09
CA LEU A 288 -15.07 6.07 14.80
C LEU A 288 -15.20 4.56 14.64
N ARG A 289 -15.70 3.87 15.67
CA ARG A 289 -15.99 2.44 15.65
C ARG A 289 -17.43 2.21 16.14
N LYS A 290 -18.20 1.45 15.39
CA LYS A 290 -19.59 1.07 15.77
C LYS A 290 -19.58 0.34 17.11
N LYS A 291 -20.55 0.70 17.95
CA LYS A 291 -20.74 0.12 19.29
C LYS A 291 -21.32 -1.29 19.22
#